data_7549599c6a44e0755c7e0288eb4a3ddd
#
_entry.id   7549599c6a44e0755c7e0288eb4a3ddd
#
_cell.length_a   1.000
_cell.length_b   1.000
_cell.length_c   1.000
_cell.angle_alpha   90.00
_cell.angle_beta   90.00
_cell.angle_gamma   90.00
#
_symmetry.space_group_name_H-M   'P 1'
#
loop_
_entity.id
_entity.type
_entity.pdbx_description
1 polymer ?
#
loop_
_entity_poly.entity_id
_entity_poly.type
_entity_poly.pdbx_seq_one_letter_code
_entity_poly.pdbx_strand_id
1 'polypeptide(L)'
;LKNNSPMVVTAGQQDTRMRLRDPILGHDLAAIAAPVTKWSVQVERADELGPILQRAFKIANEAPAGPVFVALPIDVMEQETTITAGRPGHSYTATRPDPAGIAAMAKLLAAAKSPTIVAGDDIARAGADKTLVKLVEKLGASVWFEGLRGQNSFPTDHPAYCGTLAFD
;
A
#
# COMPACT_ATOMS: atom_id res chain seq x y z
N LEU A 1 -7.33 1.34 3.41
CA LEU A 1 -6.24 2.32 3.61
C LEU A 1 -5.32 1.94 4.78
N LYS A 2 -5.87 1.63 5.95
CA LYS A 2 -5.08 1.48 7.20
C LYS A 2 -4.01 0.38 7.16
N ASN A 3 -4.27 -0.73 6.47
CA ASN A 3 -3.32 -1.84 6.38
C ASN A 3 -2.34 -1.71 5.21
N ASN A 4 -2.36 -0.58 4.48
CA ASN A 4 -1.51 -0.34 3.31
C ASN A 4 -1.53 -1.52 2.31
N SER A 5 -2.69 -2.18 2.13
CA SER A 5 -2.86 -3.28 1.19
C SER A 5 -3.11 -2.73 -0.22
N PRO A 6 -2.23 -2.99 -1.18
CA PRO A 6 -2.45 -2.57 -2.56
C PRO A 6 -3.62 -3.37 -3.16
N MET A 7 -4.61 -2.65 -3.68
CA MET A 7 -5.82 -3.27 -4.22
C MET A 7 -6.43 -2.37 -5.29
N VAL A 8 -6.84 -2.95 -6.40
CA VAL A 8 -7.68 -2.29 -7.40
C VAL A 8 -9.06 -2.94 -7.34
N VAL A 9 -10.04 -2.17 -6.87
CA VAL A 9 -11.43 -2.60 -6.76
C VAL A 9 -12.19 -2.04 -7.96
N THR A 10 -12.95 -2.87 -8.65
CA THR A 10 -13.80 -2.46 -9.77
C THR A 10 -15.26 -2.73 -9.44
N ALA A 11 -16.14 -1.89 -9.94
CA ALA A 11 -17.58 -2.12 -9.90
C ALA A 11 -18.22 -1.72 -11.22
N GLY A 12 -19.21 -2.49 -11.65
CA GLY A 12 -20.08 -2.09 -12.76
C GLY A 12 -20.86 -0.83 -12.39
N GLN A 13 -21.11 0.02 -13.39
CA GLN A 13 -21.93 1.22 -13.26
C GLN A 13 -23.02 1.17 -14.32
N GLN A 14 -24.12 1.85 -14.07
CA GLN A 14 -25.20 2.02 -15.04
C GLN A 14 -24.71 2.78 -16.28
N ASP A 15 -25.45 2.58 -17.38
CA ASP A 15 -25.26 3.27 -18.65
C ASP A 15 -25.20 4.79 -18.44
N THR A 16 -24.14 5.42 -18.94
CA THR A 16 -23.90 6.87 -18.76
C THR A 16 -25.05 7.73 -19.33
N ARG A 17 -25.76 7.23 -20.35
CA ARG A 17 -26.92 7.88 -20.97
C ARG A 17 -28.15 7.92 -20.05
N MET A 18 -28.18 7.10 -19.02
CA MET A 18 -29.29 7.01 -18.07
C MET A 18 -29.14 7.89 -16.83
N ARG A 19 -28.02 8.58 -16.66
CA ARG A 19 -27.71 9.37 -15.45
C ARG A 19 -28.82 10.33 -15.03
N LEU A 20 -29.44 11.02 -15.98
CA LEU A 20 -30.53 11.99 -15.70
C LEU A 20 -31.84 11.34 -15.27
N ARG A 21 -31.95 10.01 -15.36
CA ARG A 21 -33.16 9.25 -15.01
C ARG A 21 -33.08 8.63 -13.62
N ASP A 22 -32.01 8.89 -12.89
CA ASP A 22 -31.75 8.35 -11.55
C ASP A 22 -32.05 6.83 -11.47
N PRO A 23 -31.35 6.01 -12.29
CA PRO A 23 -31.64 4.59 -12.38
C PRO A 23 -31.23 3.86 -11.11
N ILE A 24 -31.89 2.72 -10.83
CA ILE A 24 -31.47 1.80 -9.78
C ILE A 24 -29.98 1.44 -10.00
N LEU A 25 -29.16 1.48 -8.93
CA LEU A 25 -27.71 1.27 -8.93
C LEU A 25 -26.90 2.36 -9.65
N GLY A 26 -27.53 3.45 -10.05
CA GLY A 26 -26.89 4.57 -10.73
C GLY A 26 -26.52 5.69 -9.77
N HIS A 27 -25.42 5.55 -9.01
CA HIS A 27 -24.92 6.58 -8.11
C HIS A 27 -23.51 7.04 -8.52
N ASP A 28 -23.02 8.12 -7.89
CA ASP A 28 -21.62 8.49 -8.01
C ASP A 28 -20.74 7.53 -7.20
N LEU A 29 -20.43 6.38 -7.81
CA LEU A 29 -19.64 5.33 -7.16
C LEU A 29 -18.22 5.80 -6.85
N ALA A 30 -17.66 6.69 -7.66
CA ALA A 30 -16.34 7.25 -7.41
C ALA A 30 -16.33 8.14 -6.15
N ALA A 31 -17.36 8.98 -5.97
CA ALA A 31 -17.51 9.78 -4.76
C ALA A 31 -17.77 8.91 -3.51
N ILE A 32 -18.57 7.86 -3.63
CA ILE A 32 -18.83 6.90 -2.53
C ILE A 32 -17.54 6.21 -2.09
N ALA A 33 -16.67 5.82 -3.03
CA ALA A 33 -15.41 5.14 -2.74
C ALA A 33 -14.29 6.07 -2.27
N ALA A 34 -14.36 7.38 -2.58
CA ALA A 34 -13.29 8.33 -2.32
C ALA A 34 -12.80 8.36 -0.85
N PRO A 35 -13.66 8.33 0.19
CA PRO A 35 -13.20 8.38 1.59
C PRO A 35 -12.37 7.18 2.04
N VAL A 36 -12.47 6.05 1.35
CA VAL A 36 -11.83 4.78 1.73
C VAL A 36 -10.78 4.28 0.74
N THR A 37 -10.47 5.06 -0.29
CA THR A 37 -9.49 4.74 -1.34
C THR A 37 -8.43 5.82 -1.48
N LYS A 38 -7.29 5.49 -2.07
CA LYS A 38 -6.25 6.47 -2.45
C LYS A 38 -6.64 7.29 -3.68
N TRP A 39 -7.43 6.66 -4.54
CA TRP A 39 -7.95 7.26 -5.76
C TRP A 39 -9.19 6.50 -6.19
N SER A 40 -10.18 7.24 -6.66
CA SER A 40 -11.41 6.69 -7.21
C SER A 40 -11.73 7.39 -8.52
N VAL A 41 -12.19 6.66 -9.50
CA VAL A 41 -12.48 7.18 -10.84
C VAL A 41 -13.57 6.36 -11.51
N GLN A 42 -14.33 6.99 -12.38
CA GLN A 42 -15.18 6.33 -13.36
C GLN A 42 -14.54 6.44 -14.74
N VAL A 43 -14.56 5.34 -15.50
CA VAL A 43 -14.13 5.33 -16.89
C VAL A 43 -15.25 5.95 -17.74
N GLU A 44 -14.93 6.95 -18.57
CA GLU A 44 -15.92 7.62 -19.40
C GLU A 44 -15.90 7.14 -20.87
N ARG A 45 -14.78 6.54 -21.30
CA ARG A 45 -14.59 6.04 -22.66
C ARG A 45 -13.70 4.80 -22.68
N ALA A 46 -13.93 3.89 -23.60
CA ALA A 46 -13.16 2.64 -23.71
C ALA A 46 -11.65 2.88 -23.95
N ASP A 47 -11.28 3.94 -24.67
CA ASP A 47 -9.89 4.28 -24.95
C ASP A 47 -9.11 4.76 -23.69
N GLU A 48 -9.81 5.16 -22.63
CA GLU A 48 -9.22 5.57 -21.36
C GLU A 48 -8.95 4.38 -20.41
N LEU A 49 -9.58 3.24 -20.64
CA LEU A 49 -9.52 2.10 -19.73
C LEU A 49 -8.07 1.63 -19.47
N GLY A 50 -7.28 1.48 -20.53
CA GLY A 50 -5.88 1.06 -20.39
C GLY A 50 -5.04 2.02 -19.54
N PRO A 51 -4.97 3.32 -19.88
CA PRO A 51 -4.29 4.33 -19.06
C PRO A 51 -4.81 4.44 -17.62
N ILE A 52 -6.13 4.35 -17.41
CA ILE A 52 -6.73 4.39 -16.08
C ILE A 52 -6.29 3.19 -15.25
N LEU A 53 -6.33 1.97 -15.79
CA LEU A 53 -5.89 0.78 -15.08
C LEU A 53 -4.39 0.83 -14.76
N GLN A 54 -3.54 1.27 -15.69
CA GLN A 54 -2.10 1.45 -15.41
C GLN A 54 -1.88 2.42 -14.25
N ARG A 55 -2.59 3.54 -14.24
CA ARG A 55 -2.55 4.52 -13.15
C ARG A 55 -3.08 3.93 -11.85
N ALA A 56 -4.16 3.15 -11.90
CA ALA A 56 -4.76 2.49 -10.74
C ALA A 56 -3.76 1.55 -10.06
N PHE A 57 -3.12 0.67 -10.83
CA PHE A 57 -2.11 -0.24 -10.30
C PHE A 57 -0.88 0.51 -9.77
N LYS A 58 -0.45 1.58 -10.44
CA LYS A 58 0.66 2.41 -9.94
C LYS A 58 0.31 3.01 -8.59
N ILE A 59 -0.83 3.71 -8.47
CA ILE A 59 -1.25 4.39 -7.24
C ILE A 59 -1.47 3.38 -6.11
N ALA A 60 -2.07 2.21 -6.40
CA ALA A 60 -2.29 1.19 -5.40
C ALA A 60 -0.98 0.69 -4.77
N ASN A 61 0.07 0.50 -5.58
CA ASN A 61 1.36 -0.02 -5.14
C ASN A 61 2.33 1.05 -4.61
N GLU A 62 2.12 2.32 -4.95
CA GLU A 62 2.99 3.42 -4.50
C GLU A 62 2.82 3.64 -2.99
N ALA A 63 3.94 3.74 -2.27
CA ALA A 63 3.93 3.88 -0.82
C ALA A 63 3.37 5.27 -0.38
N PRO A 64 2.52 5.31 0.67
CA PRO A 64 1.91 4.19 1.37
C PRO A 64 0.90 3.46 0.47
N ALA A 65 1.06 2.14 0.29
CA ALA A 65 0.18 1.34 -0.56
C ALA A 65 -1.27 1.37 -0.04
N GLY A 66 -2.24 1.15 -0.94
CA GLY A 66 -3.64 1.19 -0.52
C GLY A 66 -4.63 0.97 -1.67
N PRO A 67 -5.91 0.86 -1.36
CA PRO A 67 -6.96 0.58 -2.34
C PRO A 67 -7.19 1.74 -3.30
N VAL A 68 -7.53 1.39 -4.53
CA VAL A 68 -8.00 2.26 -5.60
C VAL A 68 -9.33 1.70 -6.12
N PHE A 69 -10.23 2.58 -6.53
CA PHE A 69 -11.53 2.19 -7.06
C PHE A 69 -11.72 2.67 -8.50
N VAL A 70 -12.26 1.79 -9.37
CA VAL A 70 -12.58 2.10 -10.75
C VAL A 70 -14.00 1.65 -11.07
N ALA A 71 -14.88 2.61 -11.39
CA ALA A 71 -16.23 2.33 -11.86
C ALA A 71 -16.22 2.10 -13.38
N LEU A 72 -16.94 1.08 -13.84
CA LEU A 72 -16.99 0.63 -15.23
C LEU A 72 -18.44 0.69 -15.73
N PRO A 73 -18.86 1.76 -16.44
CA PRO A 73 -20.19 1.84 -17.02
C PRO A 73 -20.43 0.79 -18.10
N ILE A 74 -21.65 0.26 -18.17
CA ILE A 74 -22.03 -0.80 -19.12
C ILE A 74 -21.79 -0.37 -20.55
N ASP A 75 -22.26 0.81 -20.92
CA ASP A 75 -22.10 1.37 -22.28
C ASP A 75 -20.65 1.63 -22.67
N VAL A 76 -19.78 1.94 -21.71
CA VAL A 76 -18.35 2.06 -21.93
C VAL A 76 -17.68 0.71 -22.15
N MET A 77 -18.11 -0.33 -21.41
CA MET A 77 -17.59 -1.69 -21.59
C MET A 77 -18.02 -2.33 -22.91
N GLU A 78 -19.10 -1.84 -23.53
CA GLU A 78 -19.59 -2.28 -24.83
C GLU A 78 -18.92 -1.54 -26.01
N GLN A 79 -18.15 -0.48 -25.76
CA GLN A 79 -17.45 0.28 -26.81
C GLN A 79 -16.28 -0.51 -27.38
N GLU A 80 -16.13 -0.47 -28.68
CA GLU A 80 -14.93 -0.97 -29.35
C GLU A 80 -13.77 0.04 -29.21
N THR A 81 -12.56 -0.44 -29.01
CA THR A 81 -11.36 0.37 -28.97
C THR A 81 -10.20 -0.33 -29.68
N THR A 82 -9.36 0.46 -30.35
CA THR A 82 -8.12 -0.01 -30.96
C THR A 82 -6.92 0.13 -30.03
N ILE A 83 -7.12 0.70 -28.82
CA ILE A 83 -6.03 0.89 -27.87
C ILE A 83 -5.72 -0.42 -27.19
N THR A 84 -4.48 -0.87 -27.32
CA THR A 84 -3.96 -2.05 -26.63
C THR A 84 -3.47 -1.69 -25.22
N ALA A 85 -3.65 -2.61 -24.28
CA ALA A 85 -3.08 -2.45 -22.95
C ALA A 85 -1.56 -2.31 -23.02
N GLY A 86 -1.03 -1.23 -22.46
CA GLY A 86 0.40 -1.02 -22.36
C GLY A 86 1.04 -2.02 -21.39
N ARG A 87 2.34 -2.27 -21.56
CA ARG A 87 3.11 -3.06 -20.59
C ARG A 87 3.28 -2.27 -19.28
N PRO A 88 3.24 -2.94 -18.12
CA PRO A 88 3.56 -2.28 -16.86
C PRO A 88 4.94 -1.65 -16.91
N GLY A 89 5.03 -0.35 -16.57
CA GLY A 89 6.31 0.31 -16.41
C GLY A 89 7.02 -0.16 -15.13
N HIS A 90 8.35 -0.05 -15.10
CA HIS A 90 9.10 -0.27 -13.87
C HIS A 90 8.99 0.96 -12.96
N SER A 91 8.59 0.76 -11.71
CA SER A 91 8.50 1.85 -10.74
C SER A 91 9.70 1.78 -9.79
N TYR A 92 10.54 2.82 -9.80
CA TYR A 92 11.67 2.96 -8.88
C TYR A 92 11.21 3.76 -7.67
N THR A 93 10.84 3.07 -6.60
CA THR A 93 10.30 3.69 -5.38
C THR A 93 11.26 3.65 -4.19
N ALA A 94 12.41 2.99 -4.34
CA ALA A 94 13.40 2.89 -3.27
C ALA A 94 14.07 4.23 -3.01
N THR A 95 13.91 4.77 -1.80
CA THR A 95 14.64 5.92 -1.31
C THR A 95 15.83 5.46 -0.46
N ARG A 96 16.91 6.26 -0.46
CA ARG A 96 18.06 6.01 0.41
C ARG A 96 18.05 7.04 1.53
N PRO A 97 18.33 6.63 2.79
CA PRO A 97 18.47 7.57 3.88
C PRO A 97 19.76 8.40 3.74
N ASP A 98 19.79 9.54 4.40
CA ASP A 98 21.00 10.36 4.50
C ASP A 98 22.14 9.58 5.20
N PRO A 99 23.31 9.43 4.56
CA PRO A 99 24.45 8.73 5.14
C PRO A 99 24.91 9.29 6.48
N ALA A 100 24.85 10.62 6.68
CA ALA A 100 25.22 11.25 7.94
C ALA A 100 24.25 10.86 9.08
N GLY A 101 22.93 10.79 8.77
CA GLY A 101 21.94 10.32 9.71
C GLY A 101 22.12 8.84 10.09
N ILE A 102 22.46 7.98 9.13
CA ILE A 102 22.78 6.57 9.39
C ILE A 102 24.01 6.43 10.27
N ALA A 103 25.09 7.20 10.01
CA ALA A 103 26.30 7.16 10.82
C ALA A 103 26.03 7.61 12.28
N ALA A 104 25.24 8.66 12.47
CA ALA A 104 24.85 9.16 13.79
C ALA A 104 24.01 8.10 14.55
N MET A 105 23.03 7.50 13.90
CA MET A 105 22.20 6.43 14.48
C MET A 105 23.04 5.19 14.85
N ALA A 106 23.95 4.76 13.98
CA ALA A 106 24.83 3.63 14.26
C ALA A 106 25.71 3.87 15.48
N LYS A 107 26.23 5.10 15.64
CA LYS A 107 27.01 5.50 16.81
C LYS A 107 26.20 5.45 18.11
N LEU A 108 24.96 5.95 18.07
CA LEU A 108 24.05 5.89 19.24
C LEU A 108 23.71 4.45 19.63
N LEU A 109 23.38 3.61 18.65
CA LEU A 109 23.04 2.20 18.89
C LEU A 109 24.25 1.42 19.41
N ALA A 110 25.45 1.66 18.90
CA ALA A 110 26.68 1.01 19.37
C ALA A 110 27.05 1.40 20.81
N ALA A 111 26.65 2.57 21.29
CA ALA A 111 26.88 3.05 22.66
C ALA A 111 25.76 2.66 23.63
N ALA A 112 24.63 2.13 23.14
CA ALA A 112 23.50 1.77 23.98
C ALA A 112 23.79 0.51 24.82
N LYS A 113 23.46 0.58 26.10
CA LYS A 113 23.65 -0.56 27.03
C LYS A 113 22.49 -1.56 27.01
N SER A 114 21.30 -1.12 26.68
CA SER A 114 20.08 -1.95 26.62
C SER A 114 19.19 -1.43 25.50
N PRO A 115 19.56 -1.65 24.23
CA PRO A 115 18.76 -1.20 23.12
C PRO A 115 17.45 -2.00 23.01
N THR A 116 16.37 -1.30 22.72
CA THR A 116 15.06 -1.91 22.45
C THR A 116 14.57 -1.42 21.09
N ILE A 117 14.04 -2.35 20.30
CA ILE A 117 13.51 -2.09 18.97
C ILE A 117 12.01 -2.35 18.97
N VAL A 118 11.23 -1.36 18.55
CA VAL A 118 9.81 -1.53 18.24
C VAL A 118 9.68 -1.72 16.73
N ALA A 119 9.34 -2.93 16.32
CA ALA A 119 9.28 -3.30 14.91
C ALA A 119 7.86 -3.12 14.36
N GLY A 120 7.75 -2.35 13.28
CA GLY A 120 6.52 -2.11 12.53
C GLY A 120 6.52 -2.80 11.16
N ASP A 121 5.42 -2.63 10.42
CA ASP A 121 5.15 -3.31 9.15
C ASP A 121 6.14 -2.96 8.02
N ASP A 122 6.77 -1.79 8.04
CA ASP A 122 7.66 -1.36 6.97
C ASP A 122 8.91 -2.23 6.84
N ILE A 123 9.31 -2.90 7.90
CA ILE A 123 10.41 -3.87 7.86
C ILE A 123 10.05 -5.05 6.96
N ALA A 124 8.85 -5.61 7.13
CA ALA A 124 8.36 -6.70 6.28
C ALA A 124 8.14 -6.25 4.84
N ARG A 125 7.56 -5.05 4.64
CA ARG A 125 7.37 -4.46 3.30
C ARG A 125 8.68 -4.24 2.56
N ALA A 126 9.74 -3.89 3.28
CA ALA A 126 11.08 -3.70 2.72
C ALA A 126 11.84 -5.03 2.53
N GLY A 127 11.28 -6.17 2.96
CA GLY A 127 11.99 -7.46 2.96
C GLY A 127 13.24 -7.45 3.85
N ALA A 128 13.23 -6.64 4.92
CA ALA A 128 14.36 -6.40 5.80
C ALA A 128 14.35 -7.26 7.08
N ASP A 129 13.43 -8.21 7.21
CA ASP A 129 13.27 -9.11 8.35
C ASP A 129 14.58 -9.81 8.75
N LYS A 130 15.26 -10.45 7.79
CA LYS A 130 16.55 -11.11 8.02
C LYS A 130 17.67 -10.13 8.40
N THR A 131 17.61 -8.90 7.90
CA THR A 131 18.57 -7.85 8.24
C THR A 131 18.34 -7.35 9.65
N LEU A 132 17.07 -7.25 10.06
CA LEU A 132 16.71 -6.89 11.43
C LEU A 132 17.20 -7.96 12.43
N VAL A 133 17.03 -9.26 12.15
CA VAL A 133 17.56 -10.35 13.00
C VAL A 133 19.06 -10.16 13.24
N LYS A 134 19.86 -9.98 12.18
CA LYS A 134 21.31 -9.76 12.30
C LYS A 134 21.66 -8.49 13.11
N LEU A 135 20.88 -7.44 12.97
CA LEU A 135 21.08 -6.21 13.74
C LEU A 135 20.79 -6.43 15.22
N VAL A 136 19.66 -7.10 15.52
CA VAL A 136 19.24 -7.44 16.89
C VAL A 136 20.29 -8.29 17.59
N GLU A 137 20.76 -9.36 16.94
CA GLU A 137 21.80 -10.24 17.47
C GLU A 137 23.12 -9.47 17.74
N LYS A 138 23.50 -8.59 16.80
CA LYS A 138 24.72 -7.77 16.94
C LYS A 138 24.65 -6.77 18.08
N LEU A 139 23.47 -6.21 18.34
CA LEU A 139 23.25 -5.20 19.39
C LEU A 139 22.88 -5.81 20.75
N GLY A 140 22.49 -7.07 20.80
CA GLY A 140 21.87 -7.68 21.99
C GLY A 140 20.54 -6.99 22.33
N ALA A 141 19.79 -6.54 21.33
CA ALA A 141 18.58 -5.76 21.50
C ALA A 141 17.37 -6.64 21.80
N SER A 142 16.43 -6.13 22.61
CA SER A 142 15.09 -6.69 22.71
C SER A 142 14.19 -6.20 21.59
N VAL A 143 13.23 -7.01 21.14
CA VAL A 143 12.31 -6.67 20.05
C VAL A 143 10.87 -6.77 20.52
N TRP A 144 10.13 -5.71 20.30
CA TRP A 144 8.70 -5.62 20.50
C TRP A 144 8.00 -5.31 19.19
N PHE A 145 6.80 -5.84 18.99
CA PHE A 145 5.97 -5.39 17.90
C PHE A 145 5.11 -4.19 18.30
N GLU A 146 4.83 -3.32 17.34
CA GLU A 146 3.78 -2.32 17.51
C GLU A 146 2.39 -2.97 17.60
N GLY A 147 1.45 -2.34 18.33
CA GLY A 147 0.15 -2.94 18.61
C GLY A 147 -0.80 -3.09 17.42
N LEU A 148 -0.66 -2.28 16.35
CA LEU A 148 -1.55 -2.26 15.18
C LEU A 148 -0.89 -2.80 13.89
N ARG A 149 -0.01 -3.76 14.04
CA ARG A 149 0.66 -4.35 12.88
C ARG A 149 -0.27 -5.23 12.03
N GLY A 150 -0.03 -5.23 10.72
CA GLY A 150 -0.66 -6.14 9.75
C GLY A 150 0.27 -7.27 9.27
N GLN A 151 1.58 -7.21 9.60
CA GLN A 151 2.59 -8.15 9.12
C GLN A 151 3.56 -8.57 10.21
N ASN A 152 4.20 -9.74 10.04
CA ASN A 152 5.28 -10.17 10.91
C ASN A 152 6.62 -9.63 10.38
N SER A 153 7.27 -8.79 11.18
CA SER A 153 8.53 -8.11 10.84
C SER A 153 9.75 -8.75 11.51
N PHE A 154 9.53 -9.71 12.40
CA PHE A 154 10.56 -10.40 13.17
C PHE A 154 10.07 -11.80 13.58
N PRO A 155 10.90 -12.85 13.63
CA PRO A 155 10.48 -14.18 14.06
C PRO A 155 10.08 -14.19 15.54
N THR A 156 8.87 -14.69 15.81
CA THR A 156 8.29 -14.71 17.16
C THR A 156 8.88 -15.80 18.07
N ASP A 157 9.58 -16.76 17.51
CA ASP A 157 10.33 -17.82 18.20
C ASP A 157 11.78 -17.41 18.51
N HIS A 158 12.21 -16.22 18.08
CA HIS A 158 13.56 -15.73 18.37
C HIS A 158 13.69 -15.31 19.84
N PRO A 159 14.81 -15.63 20.55
CA PRO A 159 15.00 -15.31 21.97
C PRO A 159 14.89 -13.82 22.32
N ALA A 160 15.18 -12.93 21.38
CA ALA A 160 15.08 -11.49 21.57
C ALA A 160 13.65 -10.94 21.45
N TYR A 161 12.68 -11.76 21.01
CA TYR A 161 11.29 -11.32 20.89
C TYR A 161 10.62 -11.26 22.27
N CYS A 162 10.10 -10.10 22.63
CA CYS A 162 9.51 -9.84 23.95
C CYS A 162 7.98 -9.70 23.92
N GLY A 163 7.36 -9.66 22.74
CA GLY A 163 5.90 -9.57 22.63
C GLY A 163 5.42 -8.39 21.79
N THR A 164 4.16 -8.03 21.98
CA THR A 164 3.50 -6.90 21.29
C THR A 164 3.16 -5.83 22.32
N LEU A 165 3.40 -4.57 21.98
CA LEU A 165 3.00 -3.44 22.82
C LEU A 165 1.48 -3.38 22.88
N ALA A 166 0.92 -3.34 24.08
CA ALA A 166 -0.50 -3.07 24.28
C ALA A 166 -0.79 -1.57 24.16
N PHE A 167 -2.02 -1.24 23.77
CA PHE A 167 -2.57 0.09 23.91
C PHE A 167 -3.33 0.10 25.25
N ASP A 168 -2.85 0.85 26.22
CA ASP A 168 -3.57 1.15 27.45
C ASP A 168 -4.43 2.39 27.26
#